data_7e6a78930dbd65c50a1617f30894bd33
#
_entry.id   7e6a78930dbd65c50a1617f30894bd33
#
_cell.length_a   1.000
_cell.length_b   1.000
_cell.length_c   1.000
_cell.angle_alpha   90.00
_cell.angle_beta   90.00
_cell.angle_gamma   90.00
#
_symmetry.space_group_name_H-M   'P 1'
#
loop_
_entity.id
_entity.type
_entity.pdbx_description
1 polymer ?
#
loop_
_entity_poly.entity_id
_entity_poly.type
_entity_poly.pdbx_seq_one_letter_code
_entity_poly.pdbx_strand_id
1 'polypeptide(L)'
;MFPAMLLQETIISGFLSVAVMLATLLLFSFHEPAHAADKIAVAAAFLQSSTPSDPLANALQRFARIASYQVMVRSVSSQDETKVIRYSYRKPGYVRMDFSTPHAGAVLIYNPSNGKVTLWPFGAGTFPVLKLSPTDSLITDENGHRVDQSDIGVLLNNIRRLQQGGATRLPGEEMIAGKPAVHLSVVGAEGKSVAAVHRYEVWFDKQSGLPTKVVSYGLDGKLLETVMMEAMSVNVRFPADFFAP
;
A
#
# COMPACT_ATOMS: atom_id res chain seq x y z
N MET A 1 -7.85 -40.49 51.91
CA MET A 1 -9.24 -41.08 51.83
C MET A 1 -9.70 -40.83 50.41
N PHE A 2 -9.54 -41.84 49.57
CA PHE A 2 -10.13 -42.05 48.25
C PHE A 2 -11.60 -42.42 48.38
N PRO A 3 -12.47 -42.33 47.42
CA PRO A 3 -12.33 -42.78 46.03
C PRO A 3 -12.83 -41.74 45.01
N ALA A 4 -12.39 -41.66 43.80
CA ALA A 4 -12.34 -42.60 42.68
C ALA A 4 -13.70 -42.85 41.99
N MET A 5 -13.58 -42.90 40.71
CA MET A 5 -14.37 -43.62 39.69
C MET A 5 -15.39 -42.76 38.95
N LEU A 6 -15.22 -42.71 37.71
CA LEU A 6 -15.24 -43.58 36.54
C LEU A 6 -16.43 -43.31 35.63
N LEU A 7 -16.10 -43.29 34.40
CA LEU A 7 -16.67 -43.95 33.23
C LEU A 7 -17.75 -43.12 32.51
N GLN A 8 -17.86 -43.12 31.27
CA GLN A 8 -17.37 -43.86 30.10
C GLN A 8 -18.12 -43.30 28.89
N GLU A 9 -17.40 -43.06 27.83
CA GLU A 9 -17.65 -43.63 26.52
C GLU A 9 -19.08 -43.80 26.02
N THR A 10 -19.33 -43.37 24.79
CA THR A 10 -19.93 -44.13 23.68
C THR A 10 -19.92 -43.19 22.45
N ILE A 11 -19.07 -43.35 21.47
CA ILE A 11 -19.06 -44.27 20.30
C ILE A 11 -20.41 -44.31 19.58
N ILE A 12 -20.34 -44.10 18.28
CA ILE A 12 -20.99 -44.80 17.15
C ILE A 12 -21.09 -43.76 16.02
N SER A 13 -20.28 -43.80 15.00
CA SER A 13 -20.18 -44.79 13.92
C SER A 13 -21.46 -44.88 13.06
N GLY A 14 -21.22 -44.76 11.80
CA GLY A 14 -22.08 -45.27 10.73
C GLY A 14 -22.68 -44.16 9.86
N PHE A 15 -22.75 -44.23 8.57
CA PHE A 15 -22.53 -45.32 7.63
C PHE A 15 -22.22 -44.75 6.25
N LEU A 16 -21.25 -45.31 5.62
CA LEU A 16 -21.03 -45.34 4.19
C LEU A 16 -22.20 -46.08 3.52
N SER A 17 -22.84 -45.48 2.53
CA SER A 17 -23.73 -46.21 1.62
C SER A 17 -23.38 -45.84 0.18
N VAL A 18 -22.62 -46.76 -0.42
CA VAL A 18 -22.45 -46.94 -1.86
C VAL A 18 -23.77 -47.57 -2.38
N ALA A 19 -24.39 -46.91 -3.34
CA ALA A 19 -25.41 -47.53 -4.18
C ALA A 19 -24.95 -47.41 -5.64
N VAL A 20 -24.34 -48.50 -6.09
CA VAL A 20 -24.18 -48.83 -7.50
C VAL A 20 -25.56 -49.24 -8.01
N MET A 21 -26.11 -48.59 -9.02
CA MET A 21 -27.18 -49.13 -9.84
C MET A 21 -26.83 -49.10 -11.31
N LEU A 22 -26.87 -50.29 -11.83
CA LEU A 22 -26.45 -50.74 -13.15
C LEU A 22 -27.42 -50.26 -14.26
N ALA A 23 -26.82 -50.04 -15.39
CA ALA A 23 -27.30 -49.79 -16.73
C ALA A 23 -28.65 -50.35 -17.13
N THR A 24 -29.41 -49.58 -17.86
CA THR A 24 -30.17 -50.06 -19.03
C THR A 24 -30.05 -49.05 -20.17
N LEU A 25 -29.43 -49.53 -21.22
CA LEU A 25 -29.23 -48.92 -22.52
C LEU A 25 -30.57 -48.78 -23.24
N LEU A 26 -31.01 -47.55 -23.46
CA LEU A 26 -32.02 -47.23 -24.47
C LEU A 26 -31.48 -46.14 -25.38
N LEU A 27 -31.13 -46.56 -26.58
CA LEU A 27 -30.79 -45.72 -27.72
C LEU A 27 -32.02 -44.86 -28.08
N PHE A 28 -32.03 -43.60 -27.67
CA PHE A 28 -32.82 -42.57 -28.31
C PHE A 28 -31.88 -41.58 -28.92
N SER A 29 -31.85 -41.57 -30.25
CA SER A 29 -31.22 -40.54 -31.03
C SER A 29 -31.99 -39.22 -30.82
N PHE A 30 -31.47 -38.35 -29.93
CA PHE A 30 -31.91 -36.99 -29.89
C PHE A 30 -30.90 -36.14 -30.66
N HIS A 31 -31.38 -35.53 -31.73
CA HIS A 31 -30.75 -34.45 -32.42
C HIS A 31 -30.62 -33.30 -31.42
N GLU A 32 -29.42 -33.02 -30.90
CA GLU A 32 -29.15 -31.83 -30.09
C GLU A 32 -29.12 -30.58 -31.00
N PRO A 33 -29.90 -29.52 -30.67
CA PRO A 33 -29.69 -28.24 -31.33
C PRO A 33 -28.42 -27.61 -30.82
N ALA A 34 -27.48 -27.34 -31.70
CA ALA A 34 -26.14 -26.78 -31.48
C ALA A 34 -26.11 -25.40 -30.80
N HIS A 35 -27.21 -24.87 -30.31
CA HIS A 35 -27.31 -23.55 -29.69
C HIS A 35 -27.27 -23.53 -28.16
N ALA A 36 -27.27 -24.69 -27.47
CA ALA A 36 -27.22 -24.73 -26.00
C ALA A 36 -25.78 -24.67 -25.47
N ALA A 37 -24.81 -25.22 -26.21
CA ALA A 37 -23.41 -25.25 -25.80
C ALA A 37 -22.76 -23.85 -25.80
N ASP A 38 -23.10 -22.98 -26.76
CA ASP A 38 -22.58 -21.62 -26.83
C ASP A 38 -23.03 -20.72 -25.67
N LYS A 39 -24.28 -20.90 -25.20
CA LYS A 39 -24.80 -20.12 -24.06
C LYS A 39 -24.15 -20.51 -22.75
N ILE A 40 -23.78 -21.76 -22.57
CA ILE A 40 -23.10 -22.26 -21.35
C ILE A 40 -21.64 -21.81 -21.36
N ALA A 41 -20.98 -21.82 -22.51
CA ALA A 41 -19.60 -21.33 -22.64
C ALA A 41 -19.48 -19.83 -22.40
N VAL A 42 -20.44 -19.04 -22.87
CA VAL A 42 -20.50 -17.59 -22.62
C VAL A 42 -20.80 -17.31 -21.14
N ALA A 43 -21.73 -18.05 -20.50
CA ALA A 43 -22.00 -17.92 -19.07
C ALA A 43 -20.81 -18.33 -18.19
N ALA A 44 -20.06 -19.36 -18.57
CA ALA A 44 -18.82 -19.78 -17.88
C ALA A 44 -17.68 -18.77 -18.05
N ALA A 45 -17.61 -18.06 -19.19
CA ALA A 45 -16.64 -16.97 -19.38
C ALA A 45 -16.99 -15.72 -18.54
N PHE A 46 -18.25 -15.45 -18.26
CA PHE A 46 -18.68 -14.40 -17.32
C PHE A 46 -18.49 -14.77 -15.85
N LEU A 47 -18.39 -16.05 -15.52
CA LEU A 47 -18.09 -16.57 -14.19
C LEU A 47 -16.59 -16.77 -13.94
N GLN A 48 -15.72 -16.41 -14.87
CA GLN A 48 -14.32 -16.21 -14.54
C GLN A 48 -14.25 -15.01 -13.61
N SER A 49 -14.39 -15.30 -12.34
CA SER A 49 -14.20 -14.44 -11.21
C SER A 49 -12.96 -13.60 -11.47
N SER A 50 -13.15 -12.31 -11.69
CA SER A 50 -12.06 -11.36 -11.52
C SER A 50 -11.58 -11.58 -10.09
N THR A 51 -10.50 -12.31 -9.92
CA THR A 51 -9.76 -12.33 -8.65
C THR A 51 -9.62 -10.86 -8.28
N PRO A 52 -10.07 -10.42 -7.09
CA PRO A 52 -9.95 -9.03 -6.71
C PRO A 52 -8.50 -8.64 -6.92
N SER A 53 -8.24 -7.75 -7.88
CA SER A 53 -6.86 -7.40 -8.22
C SER A 53 -6.24 -6.80 -6.98
N ASP A 54 -5.15 -7.39 -6.49
CA ASP A 54 -4.43 -6.88 -5.32
C ASP A 54 -4.03 -5.41 -5.58
N PRO A 55 -4.64 -4.41 -4.91
CA PRO A 55 -4.38 -3.00 -5.18
C PRO A 55 -2.93 -2.63 -4.89
N LEU A 56 -2.28 -3.31 -3.95
CA LEU A 56 -0.86 -3.10 -3.65
C LEU A 56 0.04 -3.62 -4.78
N ALA A 57 -0.26 -4.80 -5.34
CA ALA A 57 0.48 -5.33 -6.48
C ALA A 57 0.34 -4.42 -7.70
N ASN A 58 -0.86 -3.92 -7.97
CA ASN A 58 -1.11 -2.96 -9.03
C ASN A 58 -0.35 -1.65 -8.83
N ALA A 59 -0.36 -1.11 -7.60
CA ALA A 59 0.38 0.11 -7.27
C ALA A 59 1.89 -0.06 -7.47
N LEU A 60 2.46 -1.18 -7.04
CA LEU A 60 3.88 -1.52 -7.26
C LEU A 60 4.22 -1.60 -8.76
N GLN A 61 3.37 -2.27 -9.55
CA GLN A 61 3.56 -2.36 -11.00
C GLN A 61 3.47 -0.99 -11.68
N ARG A 62 2.52 -0.16 -11.28
CA ARG A 62 2.38 1.21 -11.81
C ARG A 62 3.58 2.08 -11.43
N PHE A 63 4.00 2.05 -10.16
CA PHE A 63 5.16 2.79 -9.69
C PHE A 63 6.45 2.36 -10.41
N ALA A 64 6.61 1.08 -10.73
CA ALA A 64 7.77 0.60 -11.49
C ALA A 64 7.92 1.28 -12.87
N ARG A 65 6.82 1.73 -13.48
CA ARG A 65 6.80 2.41 -14.79
C ARG A 65 6.94 3.95 -14.70
N ILE A 66 6.86 4.51 -13.49
CA ILE A 66 6.98 5.95 -13.27
C ILE A 66 8.47 6.33 -13.20
N ALA A 67 8.88 7.29 -14.02
CA ALA A 67 10.24 7.84 -13.97
C ALA A 67 10.38 8.99 -12.96
N SER A 68 9.31 9.76 -12.76
CA SER A 68 9.28 10.91 -11.86
C SER A 68 7.84 11.22 -11.43
N TYR A 69 7.67 11.89 -10.29
CA TYR A 69 6.38 12.43 -9.88
C TYR A 69 6.54 13.67 -9.01
N GLN A 70 5.49 14.46 -8.94
CA GLN A 70 5.32 15.55 -8.01
C GLN A 70 3.96 15.44 -7.34
N VAL A 71 3.88 15.72 -6.05
CA VAL A 71 2.68 15.59 -5.24
C VAL A 71 2.69 16.59 -4.09
N MET A 72 1.53 17.11 -3.72
CA MET A 72 1.36 17.82 -2.46
C MET A 72 1.11 16.81 -1.35
N VAL A 73 2.03 16.75 -0.41
CA VAL A 73 1.93 15.91 0.79
C VAL A 73 1.46 16.77 1.94
N ARG A 74 0.34 16.39 2.54
CA ARG A 74 -0.11 16.91 3.82
C ARG A 74 -0.08 15.78 4.81
N SER A 75 0.76 15.88 5.84
CA SER A 75 0.78 14.91 6.92
C SER A 75 0.39 15.55 8.24
N VAL A 76 -0.26 14.74 9.09
CA VAL A 76 -0.62 15.09 10.46
C VAL A 76 -0.08 13.99 11.35
N SER A 77 0.82 14.34 12.27
CA SER A 77 1.40 13.41 13.23
C SER A 77 0.41 13.11 14.38
N SER A 78 0.77 12.16 15.23
CA SER A 78 0.02 11.85 16.46
C SER A 78 -0.04 13.00 17.47
N GLN A 79 0.81 14.01 17.31
CA GLN A 79 0.87 15.21 18.14
C GLN A 79 0.17 16.41 17.47
N ASP A 80 -0.68 16.15 16.46
CA ASP A 80 -1.41 17.15 15.67
C ASP A 80 -0.50 18.14 14.89
N GLU A 81 0.78 17.83 14.76
CA GLU A 81 1.66 18.62 13.92
C GLU A 81 1.34 18.41 12.44
N THR A 82 1.04 19.51 11.76
CA THR A 82 0.73 19.49 10.33
C THR A 82 1.96 19.89 9.53
N LYS A 83 2.37 19.04 8.58
CA LYS A 83 3.38 19.31 7.57
C LYS A 83 2.73 19.39 6.19
N VAL A 84 3.07 20.42 5.42
CA VAL A 84 2.63 20.58 4.02
C VAL A 84 3.86 20.78 3.17
N ILE A 85 4.06 19.86 2.23
CA ILE A 85 5.29 19.79 1.42
C ILE A 85 4.91 19.55 -0.04
N ARG A 86 5.47 20.32 -0.95
CA ARG A 86 5.53 19.91 -2.35
C ARG A 86 6.68 18.93 -2.51
N TYR A 87 6.35 17.66 -2.69
CA TYR A 87 7.29 16.57 -2.82
C TYR A 87 7.52 16.25 -4.29
N SER A 88 8.76 16.24 -4.73
CA SER A 88 9.17 15.90 -6.08
C SER A 88 10.20 14.79 -6.07
N TYR A 89 9.97 13.79 -6.92
CA TYR A 89 10.81 12.59 -7.03
C TYR A 89 11.22 12.33 -8.48
N ARG A 90 12.44 11.87 -8.67
CA ARG A 90 12.96 11.35 -9.95
C ARG A 90 13.83 10.13 -9.69
N LYS A 91 13.61 9.05 -10.44
CA LYS A 91 14.49 7.86 -10.40
C LYS A 91 15.95 8.24 -10.69
N PRO A 92 16.92 7.55 -10.08
CA PRO A 92 16.77 6.39 -9.19
C PRO A 92 16.50 6.71 -7.71
N GLY A 93 16.26 7.95 -7.31
CA GLY A 93 16.03 8.29 -5.90
C GLY A 93 16.28 9.76 -5.58
N TYR A 94 16.31 10.64 -6.58
CA TYR A 94 16.38 12.08 -6.33
C TYR A 94 15.10 12.57 -5.68
N VAL A 95 15.22 13.29 -4.58
CA VAL A 95 14.10 13.89 -3.86
C VAL A 95 14.33 15.39 -3.70
N ARG A 96 13.27 16.17 -3.91
CA ARG A 96 13.19 17.57 -3.52
C ARG A 96 11.90 17.80 -2.74
N MET A 97 12.04 18.44 -1.60
CA MET A 97 10.95 18.87 -0.73
C MET A 97 10.95 20.38 -0.62
N ASP A 98 9.90 21.04 -1.09
CA ASP A 98 9.66 22.46 -0.88
C ASP A 98 8.60 22.59 0.23
N PHE A 99 8.98 23.13 1.38
CA PHE A 99 8.14 23.17 2.58
C PHE A 99 7.21 24.41 2.56
N SER A 100 5.93 24.16 2.88
CA SER A 100 4.94 25.22 3.10
C SER A 100 4.62 25.38 4.58
N THR A 101 4.62 24.28 5.35
CA THR A 101 4.34 24.24 6.79
C THR A 101 5.13 23.08 7.40
N PRO A 102 5.77 23.26 8.58
CA PRO A 102 5.93 24.49 9.35
C PRO A 102 6.98 25.44 8.78
N HIS A 103 7.98 24.98 8.09
CA HIS A 103 9.17 25.75 7.65
C HIS A 103 8.94 26.36 6.27
N ALA A 104 8.01 27.31 6.16
CA ALA A 104 7.65 27.93 4.89
C ALA A 104 8.88 28.49 4.13
N GLY A 105 9.03 28.06 2.87
CA GLY A 105 10.12 28.44 2.01
C GLY A 105 11.38 27.57 2.14
N ALA A 106 11.52 26.75 3.18
CA ALA A 106 12.64 25.83 3.25
C ALA A 106 12.64 24.83 2.08
N VAL A 107 13.83 24.48 1.60
CA VAL A 107 14.02 23.53 0.51
C VAL A 107 15.05 22.49 0.93
N LEU A 108 14.71 21.22 0.75
CA LEU A 108 15.59 20.09 0.97
C LEU A 108 15.74 19.32 -0.33
N ILE A 109 16.99 19.01 -0.71
CA ILE A 109 17.30 18.15 -1.87
C ILE A 109 18.19 17.01 -1.44
N TYR A 110 17.73 15.78 -1.72
CA TYR A 110 18.55 14.57 -1.59
C TYR A 110 19.07 14.14 -2.97
N ASN A 111 20.37 13.89 -3.03
CA ASN A 111 21.04 13.39 -4.23
C ASN A 111 21.54 11.95 -3.98
N PRO A 112 20.94 10.94 -4.63
CA PRO A 112 21.33 9.54 -4.44
C PRO A 112 22.72 9.21 -4.99
N SER A 113 23.26 10.00 -5.92
CA SER A 113 24.58 9.76 -6.53
C SER A 113 25.74 9.98 -5.54
N ASN A 114 25.55 10.84 -4.55
CA ASN A 114 26.56 11.12 -3.52
C ASN A 114 26.06 10.84 -2.08
N GLY A 115 24.77 10.44 -1.93
CA GLY A 115 24.17 10.15 -0.64
C GLY A 115 24.04 11.37 0.28
N LYS A 116 24.06 12.59 -0.24
CA LYS A 116 24.03 13.83 0.54
C LYS A 116 22.70 14.55 0.42
N VAL A 117 22.38 15.28 1.48
CA VAL A 117 21.25 16.19 1.55
C VAL A 117 21.77 17.62 1.57
N THR A 118 21.14 18.48 0.78
CA THR A 118 21.33 19.93 0.89
C THR A 118 20.03 20.53 1.41
N LEU A 119 20.14 21.31 2.47
CA LEU A 119 19.02 22.03 3.09
C LEU A 119 19.28 23.54 3.05
N TRP A 120 18.30 24.29 2.55
CA TRP A 120 18.20 25.73 2.62
C TRP A 120 17.01 26.09 3.52
N PRO A 121 17.24 26.53 4.76
CA PRO A 121 16.15 26.85 5.70
C PRO A 121 15.26 28.01 5.25
N PHE A 122 15.79 28.92 4.40
CA PHE A 122 15.12 30.18 4.02
C PHE A 122 14.87 30.31 2.52
N GLY A 123 14.98 29.23 1.76
CA GLY A 123 14.77 29.21 0.30
C GLY A 123 15.98 28.75 -0.49
N ALA A 124 15.71 28.05 -1.59
CA ALA A 124 16.78 27.56 -2.46
C ALA A 124 17.76 28.65 -2.87
N GLY A 125 19.05 28.37 -2.74
CA GLY A 125 20.11 29.32 -3.08
C GLY A 125 20.41 30.43 -2.03
N THR A 126 19.68 30.45 -0.90
CA THR A 126 19.91 31.43 0.19
C THR A 126 20.82 30.85 1.27
N PHE A 127 21.57 31.75 1.93
CA PHE A 127 22.39 31.36 3.10
C PHE A 127 21.53 31.26 4.38
N PRO A 128 21.80 30.30 5.29
CA PRO A 128 22.83 29.27 5.23
C PRO A 128 22.45 28.09 4.34
N VAL A 129 23.48 27.40 3.82
CA VAL A 129 23.34 26.12 3.11
C VAL A 129 23.92 25.02 3.97
N LEU A 130 23.09 24.04 4.36
CA LEU A 130 23.51 22.94 5.18
C LEU A 130 23.73 21.69 4.31
N LYS A 131 24.87 21.02 4.49
CA LYS A 131 25.20 19.76 3.83
C LYS A 131 25.13 18.64 4.88
N LEU A 132 24.14 17.79 4.76
CA LEU A 132 23.75 16.83 5.81
C LEU A 132 23.84 15.39 5.29
N SER A 133 23.88 14.44 6.23
CA SER A 133 23.58 13.05 5.95
C SER A 133 22.07 12.83 5.97
N PRO A 134 21.50 11.85 5.20
CA PRO A 134 20.10 11.47 5.34
C PRO A 134 19.71 11.01 6.75
N THR A 135 20.70 10.66 7.57
CA THR A 135 20.52 10.21 8.99
C THR A 135 20.73 11.32 10.01
N ASP A 136 20.93 12.56 9.55
CA ASP A 136 21.11 13.70 10.46
C ASP A 136 19.82 14.01 11.21
N SER A 137 19.92 14.20 12.53
CA SER A 137 18.77 14.45 13.40
C SER A 137 18.03 15.74 13.07
N LEU A 138 18.67 16.69 12.38
CA LEU A 138 18.04 17.94 11.95
C LEU A 138 16.96 17.72 10.88
N ILE A 139 17.03 16.62 10.13
CA ILE A 139 16.12 16.29 9.01
C ILE A 139 15.44 14.95 9.14
N THR A 140 15.71 14.21 10.20
CA THR A 140 15.00 12.99 10.57
C THR A 140 13.89 13.37 11.54
N ASP A 141 12.66 12.94 11.27
CA ASP A 141 11.56 13.24 12.18
C ASP A 141 11.51 12.27 13.38
N GLU A 142 10.61 12.55 14.32
CA GLU A 142 10.42 11.76 15.56
C GLU A 142 10.01 10.30 15.30
N ASN A 143 9.41 10.00 14.13
CA ASN A 143 9.06 8.66 13.70
C ASN A 143 10.24 7.96 12.98
N GLY A 144 11.39 8.61 12.86
CA GLY A 144 12.57 8.10 12.18
C GLY A 144 12.48 8.12 10.66
N HIS A 145 11.58 8.91 10.08
CA HIS A 145 11.47 9.05 8.63
C HIS A 145 12.69 9.76 8.05
N ARG A 146 13.28 9.15 7.05
CA ARG A 146 14.48 9.64 6.37
C ARG A 146 14.15 9.98 4.93
N VAL A 147 14.72 11.04 4.43
CA VAL A 147 14.47 11.53 3.06
C VAL A 147 14.86 10.51 1.98
N ASP A 148 15.91 9.73 2.18
CA ASP A 148 16.37 8.68 1.26
C ASP A 148 15.49 7.43 1.25
N GLN A 149 14.48 7.37 2.12
CA GLN A 149 13.51 6.29 2.27
C GLN A 149 12.07 6.81 2.27
N SER A 150 11.80 7.95 1.67
CA SER A 150 10.52 8.65 1.75
C SER A 150 9.65 8.54 0.49
N ASP A 151 10.13 7.88 -0.56
CA ASP A 151 9.37 7.78 -1.81
C ASP A 151 8.23 6.74 -1.76
N ILE A 152 7.29 6.85 -2.70
CA ILE A 152 6.14 5.94 -2.79
C ILE A 152 6.57 4.48 -2.96
N GLY A 153 7.69 4.21 -3.63
CA GLY A 153 8.19 2.85 -3.81
C GLY A 153 8.61 2.21 -2.49
N VAL A 154 9.28 2.98 -1.62
CA VAL A 154 9.64 2.52 -0.26
C VAL A 154 8.38 2.26 0.56
N LEU A 155 7.40 3.17 0.54
CA LEU A 155 6.11 2.98 1.21
C LEU A 155 5.44 1.67 0.78
N LEU A 156 5.26 1.46 -0.53
CA LEU A 156 4.62 0.27 -1.07
C LEU A 156 5.38 -1.02 -0.70
N ASN A 157 6.70 -0.99 -0.70
CA ASN A 157 7.53 -2.13 -0.29
C ASN A 157 7.42 -2.40 1.23
N ASN A 158 7.33 -1.36 2.07
CA ASN A 158 7.12 -1.53 3.50
C ASN A 158 5.76 -2.18 3.78
N ILE A 159 4.69 -1.75 3.10
CA ILE A 159 3.38 -2.38 3.18
C ILE A 159 3.45 -3.86 2.73
N ARG A 160 4.14 -4.14 1.62
CA ARG A 160 4.32 -5.52 1.12
C ARG A 160 5.08 -6.40 2.12
N ARG A 161 6.12 -5.87 2.77
CA ARG A 161 6.87 -6.58 3.81
C ARG A 161 6.01 -6.86 5.04
N LEU A 162 5.18 -5.89 5.44
CA LEU A 162 4.27 -6.04 6.56
C LEU A 162 3.17 -7.07 6.27
N GLN A 163 2.72 -7.16 5.02
CA GLN A 163 1.73 -8.13 4.53
C GLN A 163 2.23 -9.58 4.67
N GLN A 164 3.55 -9.80 4.63
CA GLN A 164 4.15 -11.14 4.77
C GLN A 164 3.93 -11.70 6.19
N GLY A 165 3.09 -12.73 6.30
CA GLY A 165 2.72 -13.33 7.57
C GLY A 165 1.70 -12.54 8.40
N GLY A 166 1.26 -11.40 7.89
CA GLY A 166 0.23 -10.56 8.49
C GLY A 166 -1.17 -10.81 7.91
N ALA A 167 -2.12 -9.97 8.29
CA ALA A 167 -3.49 -10.00 7.80
C ALA A 167 -3.75 -8.86 6.80
N THR A 168 -4.44 -9.17 5.71
CA THR A 168 -4.85 -8.20 4.70
C THR A 168 -6.36 -8.22 4.54
N ARG A 169 -6.97 -7.03 4.46
CA ARG A 169 -8.40 -6.85 4.21
C ARG A 169 -8.61 -5.78 3.15
N LEU A 170 -9.71 -5.91 2.41
CA LEU A 170 -10.20 -4.92 1.45
C LEU A 170 -11.58 -4.45 1.96
N PRO A 171 -11.64 -3.39 2.79
CA PRO A 171 -12.91 -2.90 3.34
C PRO A 171 -13.88 -2.40 2.27
N GLY A 172 -13.38 -2.01 1.10
CA GLY A 172 -14.21 -1.56 0.00
C GLY A 172 -13.67 -0.32 -0.70
N GLU A 173 -14.58 0.48 -1.23
CA GLU A 173 -14.27 1.74 -1.92
C GLU A 173 -14.80 2.93 -1.12
N GLU A 174 -14.03 3.99 -1.11
CA GLU A 174 -14.37 5.24 -0.41
C GLU A 174 -14.04 6.45 -1.30
N MET A 175 -14.71 7.56 -1.05
CA MET A 175 -14.38 8.84 -1.70
C MET A 175 -13.31 9.58 -0.88
N ILE A 176 -12.12 9.76 -1.45
CA ILE A 176 -11.03 10.51 -0.83
C ILE A 176 -10.79 11.79 -1.66
N ALA A 177 -10.96 12.95 -1.02
CA ALA A 177 -10.85 14.26 -1.69
C ALA A 177 -11.63 14.35 -3.02
N GLY A 178 -12.86 13.78 -3.03
CA GLY A 178 -13.75 13.78 -4.19
C GLY A 178 -13.41 12.76 -5.28
N LYS A 179 -12.47 11.85 -5.05
CA LYS A 179 -12.06 10.79 -6.00
C LYS A 179 -12.33 9.40 -5.42
N PRO A 180 -12.81 8.45 -6.24
CA PRO A 180 -13.02 7.08 -5.77
C PRO A 180 -11.68 6.38 -5.54
N ALA A 181 -11.53 5.75 -4.39
CA ALA A 181 -10.33 5.04 -3.97
C ALA A 181 -10.66 3.67 -3.38
N VAL A 182 -9.79 2.70 -3.62
CA VAL A 182 -9.87 1.36 -3.03
C VAL A 182 -9.13 1.37 -1.69
N HIS A 183 -9.80 0.98 -0.63
CA HIS A 183 -9.24 0.87 0.70
C HIS A 183 -8.58 -0.50 0.91
N LEU A 184 -7.33 -0.49 1.35
CA LEU A 184 -6.54 -1.66 1.76
C LEU A 184 -6.13 -1.49 3.22
N SER A 185 -6.41 -2.48 4.05
CA SER A 185 -5.93 -2.58 5.42
C SER A 185 -4.91 -3.72 5.52
N VAL A 186 -3.72 -3.43 6.04
CA VAL A 186 -2.65 -4.42 6.27
C VAL A 186 -2.19 -4.32 7.71
N VAL A 187 -2.29 -5.45 8.44
CA VAL A 187 -1.82 -5.58 9.82
C VAL A 187 -0.67 -6.58 9.83
N GLY A 188 0.44 -6.24 10.45
CA GLY A 188 1.58 -7.14 10.61
C GLY A 188 1.25 -8.36 11.47
N ALA A 189 2.07 -9.41 11.37
CA ALA A 189 2.02 -10.51 12.33
C ALA A 189 2.24 -9.99 13.75
N GLU A 190 1.81 -10.76 14.74
CA GLU A 190 1.95 -10.39 16.17
C GLU A 190 3.40 -9.98 16.51
N GLY A 191 3.56 -8.85 17.16
CA GLY A 191 4.85 -8.28 17.55
C GLY A 191 5.74 -7.81 16.38
N LYS A 192 5.26 -7.81 15.13
CA LYS A 192 6.05 -7.39 13.96
C LYS A 192 5.67 -5.99 13.51
N SER A 193 6.69 -5.22 13.19
CA SER A 193 6.54 -3.91 12.54
C SER A 193 7.57 -3.76 11.41
N VAL A 194 7.27 -2.87 10.47
CA VAL A 194 8.19 -2.46 9.40
C VAL A 194 8.28 -0.94 9.44
N ALA A 195 9.48 -0.39 9.60
CA ALA A 195 9.70 1.04 9.78
C ALA A 195 8.80 1.63 10.90
N ALA A 196 8.78 0.98 12.08
CA ALA A 196 7.95 1.29 13.25
C ALA A 196 6.44 1.10 13.06
N VAL A 197 5.95 0.82 11.85
CA VAL A 197 4.53 0.64 11.56
C VAL A 197 4.12 -0.82 11.67
N HIS A 198 3.06 -1.08 12.45
CA HIS A 198 2.42 -2.39 12.61
C HIS A 198 1.15 -2.54 11.76
N ARG A 199 0.45 -1.44 11.47
CA ARG A 199 -0.74 -1.43 10.63
C ARG A 199 -0.75 -0.24 9.69
N TYR A 200 -1.07 -0.51 8.43
CA TYR A 200 -1.36 0.48 7.41
C TYR A 200 -2.83 0.42 6.99
N GLU A 201 -3.46 1.58 6.89
CA GLU A 201 -4.69 1.81 6.13
C GLU A 201 -4.33 2.65 4.92
N VAL A 202 -4.56 2.15 3.72
CA VAL A 202 -4.13 2.80 2.47
C VAL A 202 -5.28 2.88 1.50
N TRP A 203 -5.47 4.05 0.92
CA TRP A 203 -6.45 4.29 -0.14
C TRP A 203 -5.72 4.54 -1.45
N PHE A 204 -6.00 3.70 -2.43
CA PHE A 204 -5.45 3.80 -3.77
C PHE A 204 -6.48 4.45 -4.69
N ASP A 205 -6.15 5.59 -5.28
CA ASP A 205 -6.97 6.25 -6.30
C ASP A 205 -7.24 5.30 -7.47
N LYS A 206 -8.50 5.11 -7.84
CA LYS A 206 -8.89 4.11 -8.87
C LYS A 206 -8.37 4.44 -10.26
N GLN A 207 -8.16 5.69 -10.59
CA GLN A 207 -7.67 6.12 -11.89
C GLN A 207 -6.15 5.92 -12.02
N SER A 208 -5.39 6.44 -11.06
CA SER A 208 -3.93 6.35 -11.07
C SER A 208 -3.42 5.03 -10.52
N GLY A 209 -4.17 4.37 -9.62
CA GLY A 209 -3.76 3.20 -8.86
C GLY A 209 -2.63 3.48 -7.86
N LEU A 210 -2.35 4.74 -7.56
CA LEU A 210 -1.34 5.17 -6.60
C LEU A 210 -1.99 5.55 -5.26
N PRO A 211 -1.23 5.54 -4.14
CA PRO A 211 -1.75 5.97 -2.85
C PRO A 211 -2.20 7.43 -2.90
N THR A 212 -3.36 7.73 -2.33
CA THR A 212 -3.88 9.09 -2.15
C THR A 212 -4.06 9.44 -0.68
N LYS A 213 -4.22 8.43 0.19
CA LYS A 213 -4.25 8.58 1.65
C LYS A 213 -3.57 7.37 2.28
N VAL A 214 -2.81 7.60 3.34
CA VAL A 214 -2.18 6.56 4.15
C VAL A 214 -2.36 6.93 5.62
N VAL A 215 -2.75 5.95 6.43
CA VAL A 215 -2.78 6.08 7.90
C VAL A 215 -1.93 4.96 8.47
N SER A 216 -1.01 5.29 9.36
CA SER A 216 -0.08 4.34 9.96
C SER A 216 -0.28 4.27 11.48
N TYR A 217 -0.11 3.06 12.02
CA TYR A 217 -0.28 2.78 13.45
C TYR A 217 0.90 1.94 13.96
N GLY A 218 1.32 2.23 15.19
CA GLY A 218 2.36 1.48 15.90
C GLY A 218 1.90 0.12 16.42
N LEU A 219 2.82 -0.61 17.05
CA LEU A 219 2.54 -1.90 17.70
C LEU A 219 1.54 -1.79 18.84
N ASP A 220 1.50 -0.65 19.52
CA ASP A 220 0.56 -0.35 20.61
C ASP A 220 -0.84 0.08 20.09
N GLY A 221 -1.03 0.05 18.78
CA GLY A 221 -2.26 0.45 18.10
C GLY A 221 -2.50 1.96 18.03
N LYS A 222 -1.56 2.79 18.53
CA LYS A 222 -1.67 4.24 18.44
C LYS A 222 -1.42 4.72 17.02
N LEU A 223 -2.15 5.78 16.65
CA LEU A 223 -1.92 6.51 15.41
C LEU A 223 -0.50 7.09 15.43
N LEU A 224 0.27 6.86 14.37
CA LEU A 224 1.56 7.50 14.14
C LEU A 224 1.40 8.73 13.25
N GLU A 225 0.76 8.56 12.11
CA GLU A 225 0.63 9.63 11.11
C GLU A 225 -0.54 9.37 10.16
N THR A 226 -1.16 10.45 9.70
CA THR A 226 -2.08 10.47 8.56
C THR A 226 -1.46 11.30 7.44
N VAL A 227 -1.29 10.71 6.25
CA VAL A 227 -0.73 11.34 5.06
C VAL A 227 -1.78 11.43 3.97
N MET A 228 -2.01 12.63 3.45
CA MET A 228 -2.77 12.89 2.23
C MET A 228 -1.81 13.23 1.10
N MET A 229 -2.04 12.63 -0.07
CA MET A 229 -1.27 12.86 -1.30
C MET A 229 -2.19 13.47 -2.35
N GLU A 230 -2.08 14.77 -2.55
CA GLU A 230 -2.98 15.57 -3.38
C GLU A 230 -2.28 16.06 -4.65
N ALA A 231 -3.05 16.32 -5.71
CA ALA A 231 -2.55 16.89 -6.96
C ALA A 231 -1.34 16.14 -7.54
N MET A 232 -1.35 14.79 -7.47
CA MET A 232 -0.26 13.98 -7.98
C MET A 232 -0.16 14.07 -9.50
N SER A 233 1.04 14.38 -9.98
CA SER A 233 1.41 14.36 -11.40
C SER A 233 2.56 13.38 -11.60
N VAL A 234 2.45 12.49 -12.57
CA VAL A 234 3.45 11.45 -12.87
C VAL A 234 4.19 11.77 -14.17
N ASN A 235 5.43 11.27 -14.28
CA ASN A 235 6.33 11.49 -15.42
C ASN A 235 6.55 12.96 -15.74
N VAL A 236 6.67 13.78 -14.68
CA VAL A 236 6.93 15.20 -14.75
C VAL A 236 8.32 15.45 -15.35
N ARG A 237 8.40 16.35 -16.33
CA ARG A 237 9.69 16.81 -16.86
C ARG A 237 10.20 17.96 -15.99
N PHE A 238 11.21 17.69 -15.20
CA PHE A 238 11.88 18.68 -14.39
C PHE A 238 13.02 19.35 -15.17
N PRO A 239 13.32 20.64 -14.93
CA PRO A 239 14.54 21.29 -15.41
C PRO A 239 15.80 20.50 -15.02
N ALA A 240 16.88 20.65 -15.77
CA ALA A 240 18.12 19.88 -15.55
C ALA A 240 18.71 20.10 -14.14
N ASP A 241 18.60 21.31 -13.63
CA ASP A 241 19.10 21.78 -12.33
C ASP A 241 18.09 21.62 -11.18
N PHE A 242 16.88 21.14 -11.43
CA PHE A 242 15.81 21.08 -10.43
C PHE A 242 16.19 20.32 -9.16
N PHE A 243 17.02 19.29 -9.29
CA PHE A 243 17.57 18.49 -8.18
C PHE A 243 19.06 18.79 -7.92
N ALA A 244 19.61 19.83 -8.53
CA ALA A 244 20.95 20.29 -8.23
C ALA A 244 20.93 21.13 -6.94
N PRO A 245 21.99 20.98 -6.08
CA PRO A 245 22.14 21.76 -4.88
C PRO A 245 22.67 23.17 -5.19
#